data_74879095c885dc868a5222d413763d3f
#
_entry.id   74879095c885dc868a5222d413763d3f
#
_cell.length_a   1.000
_cell.length_b   1.000
_cell.length_c   1.000
_cell.angle_alpha   90.00
_cell.angle_beta   90.00
_cell.angle_gamma   90.00
#
_symmetry.space_group_name_H-M   'P 1'
#
loop_
_entity.id
_entity.type
_entity.pdbx_description
1 polymer ?
#
loop_
_entity_poly.entity_id
_entity_poly.type
_entity_poly.pdbx_seq_one_letter_code
_entity_poly.pdbx_strand_id
1 'polypeptide(L)'
;MTEEVREVRVYEQEFLELVQYLDIIAVREGDTPQQRMLKEEILQHEREAAFLKSRMNSRLPIFRLPPEILSEIFLFQAAIVREEQVSKLEDLDTECASPFYGWTNVSQVCSGWRALALSLPSLWSWLALDHRTGHAYTTLLASRSRDLALSCVYNAIDQRGAHCPQCMSTDRFANNMYDAMSQVKVLLPRIRELSMYIDRDEPSDMWDSFDTPAEALEVLCIEAYGSSRFVEGATHPAWISVPSEIFNREVPRLQSLALSGVRFRFSSPL
;
A
#
# COMPACT_ATOMS: atom_id res chain seq x y z
N MET A 1 12.67 -3.08 -22.89
CA MET A 1 11.81 -3.77 -21.91
C MET A 1 12.75 -4.32 -20.87
N THR A 2 12.85 -3.64 -19.74
CA THR A 2 13.78 -3.94 -18.66
C THR A 2 13.40 -5.25 -17.95
N GLU A 3 14.33 -5.88 -17.28
CA GLU A 3 14.15 -7.16 -16.57
C GLU A 3 13.04 -7.02 -15.49
N GLU A 4 12.94 -5.88 -14.82
CA GLU A 4 11.88 -5.56 -13.85
C GLU A 4 10.47 -5.57 -14.44
N VAL A 5 10.25 -5.07 -15.66
CA VAL A 5 8.94 -5.13 -16.34
C VAL A 5 8.56 -6.57 -16.68
N ARG A 6 9.55 -7.44 -16.90
CA ARG A 6 9.31 -8.88 -17.05
C ARG A 6 8.88 -9.52 -15.74
N GLU A 7 9.53 -9.19 -14.63
CA GLU A 7 9.20 -9.76 -13.32
C GLU A 7 7.78 -9.38 -12.87
N VAL A 8 7.39 -8.11 -13.00
CA VAL A 8 6.02 -7.66 -12.63
C VAL A 8 4.96 -8.37 -13.47
N ARG A 9 5.18 -8.54 -14.78
CA ARG A 9 4.25 -9.31 -15.63
C ARG A 9 4.19 -10.79 -15.26
N VAL A 10 5.30 -11.36 -14.83
CA VAL A 10 5.34 -12.75 -14.36
C VAL A 10 4.51 -12.91 -13.09
N TYR A 11 4.63 -12.00 -12.11
CA TYR A 11 3.83 -12.05 -10.87
C TYR A 11 2.33 -11.82 -11.11
N GLU A 12 1.96 -10.92 -12.01
CA GLU A 12 0.55 -10.71 -12.37
C GLU A 12 -0.03 -11.94 -13.08
N GLN A 13 0.75 -12.51 -13.99
CA GLN A 13 0.35 -13.72 -14.72
C GLN A 13 0.21 -14.90 -13.76
N GLU A 14 1.18 -15.11 -12.88
CA GLU A 14 1.15 -16.16 -11.86
C GLU A 14 -0.03 -15.98 -10.88
N PHE A 15 -0.33 -14.73 -10.48
CA PHE A 15 -1.48 -14.43 -9.63
C PHE A 15 -2.80 -14.75 -10.33
N LEU A 16 -2.95 -14.32 -11.59
CA LEU A 16 -4.15 -14.62 -12.38
C LEU A 16 -4.32 -16.12 -12.59
N GLU A 17 -3.23 -16.83 -12.88
CA GLU A 17 -3.23 -18.29 -13.02
C GLU A 17 -3.62 -18.97 -11.70
N LEU A 18 -3.11 -18.48 -10.57
CA LEU A 18 -3.47 -18.99 -9.24
C LEU A 18 -4.95 -18.75 -8.94
N VAL A 19 -5.48 -17.56 -9.23
CA VAL A 19 -6.91 -17.25 -9.02
C VAL A 19 -7.78 -18.15 -9.90
N GLN A 20 -7.42 -18.31 -11.18
CA GLN A 20 -8.12 -19.20 -12.09
C GLN A 20 -8.05 -20.64 -11.63
N TYR A 21 -6.88 -21.08 -11.17
CA TYR A 21 -6.70 -22.44 -10.64
C TYR A 21 -7.56 -22.69 -9.41
N LEU A 22 -7.55 -21.76 -8.43
CA LEU A 22 -8.39 -21.88 -7.24
C LEU A 22 -9.89 -21.88 -7.59
N ASP A 23 -10.26 -21.12 -8.60
CA ASP A 23 -11.65 -21.08 -9.09
C ASP A 23 -12.06 -22.42 -9.76
N ILE A 24 -11.12 -23.06 -10.46
CA ILE A 24 -11.35 -24.38 -11.09
C ILE A 24 -11.50 -25.49 -10.06
N ILE A 25 -10.67 -25.50 -9.00
CA ILE A 25 -10.66 -26.56 -7.99
C ILE A 25 -11.69 -26.35 -6.86
N ALA A 26 -12.26 -25.14 -6.73
CA ALA A 26 -13.30 -24.87 -5.75
C ALA A 26 -14.54 -25.73 -6.02
N VAL A 27 -14.99 -26.48 -5.01
CA VAL A 27 -16.23 -27.26 -5.10
C VAL A 27 -17.42 -26.31 -5.13
N ARG A 28 -18.30 -26.45 -6.13
CA ARG A 28 -19.46 -25.60 -6.36
C ARG A 28 -20.75 -26.42 -6.32
N GLU A 29 -21.86 -25.77 -6.01
CA GLU A 29 -23.19 -26.44 -5.99
C GLU A 29 -23.57 -27.03 -7.33
N GLY A 30 -23.13 -26.46 -8.46
CA GLY A 30 -23.39 -26.94 -9.82
C GLY A 30 -22.49 -28.09 -10.30
N ASP A 31 -21.48 -28.50 -9.50
CA ASP A 31 -20.58 -29.58 -9.91
C ASP A 31 -21.29 -30.93 -9.96
N THR A 32 -20.98 -31.72 -10.99
CA THR A 32 -21.40 -33.13 -11.05
C THR A 32 -20.73 -33.95 -9.93
N PRO A 33 -21.28 -35.06 -9.51
CA PRO A 33 -20.66 -35.94 -8.50
C PRO A 33 -19.22 -36.34 -8.84
N GLN A 34 -18.96 -36.60 -10.12
CA GLN A 34 -17.61 -36.94 -10.59
C GLN A 34 -16.64 -35.74 -10.52
N GLN A 35 -17.11 -34.54 -10.86
CA GLN A 35 -16.29 -33.32 -10.72
C GLN A 35 -15.97 -33.02 -9.26
N ARG A 36 -16.92 -33.17 -8.35
CA ARG A 36 -16.68 -33.01 -6.90
C ARG A 36 -15.63 -33.98 -6.41
N MET A 37 -15.75 -35.26 -6.74
CA MET A 37 -14.78 -36.27 -6.35
C MET A 37 -13.37 -35.94 -6.82
N LEU A 38 -13.20 -35.54 -8.10
CA LEU A 38 -11.89 -35.14 -8.66
C LEU A 38 -11.33 -33.89 -7.99
N LYS A 39 -12.17 -32.91 -7.72
CA LYS A 39 -11.76 -31.67 -7.01
C LYS A 39 -11.32 -31.96 -5.58
N GLU A 40 -12.04 -32.83 -4.87
CA GLU A 40 -11.66 -33.27 -3.52
C GLU A 40 -10.33 -34.05 -3.53
N GLU A 41 -10.09 -34.89 -4.51
CA GLU A 41 -8.84 -35.61 -4.70
C GLU A 41 -7.68 -34.66 -4.98
N ILE A 42 -7.85 -33.67 -5.87
CA ILE A 42 -6.87 -32.63 -6.13
C ILE A 42 -6.53 -31.88 -4.83
N LEU A 43 -7.53 -31.43 -4.09
CA LEU A 43 -7.33 -30.72 -2.82
C LEU A 43 -6.60 -31.58 -1.78
N GLN A 44 -6.85 -32.90 -1.77
CA GLN A 44 -6.14 -33.80 -0.88
C GLN A 44 -4.66 -33.92 -1.24
N HIS A 45 -4.33 -34.10 -2.52
CA HIS A 45 -2.94 -34.15 -2.98
C HIS A 45 -2.19 -32.84 -2.75
N GLU A 46 -2.85 -31.71 -2.89
CA GLU A 46 -2.25 -30.41 -2.56
C GLU A 46 -1.94 -30.26 -1.07
N ARG A 47 -2.84 -30.72 -0.18
CA ARG A 47 -2.57 -30.75 1.27
C ARG A 47 -1.37 -31.62 1.60
N GLU A 48 -1.26 -32.79 0.97
CA GLU A 48 -0.12 -33.69 1.15
C GLU A 48 1.18 -33.05 0.65
N ALA A 49 1.16 -32.44 -0.53
CA ALA A 49 2.30 -31.72 -1.07
C ALA A 49 2.72 -30.53 -0.18
N ALA A 50 1.76 -29.76 0.33
CA ALA A 50 2.01 -28.66 1.26
C ALA A 50 2.63 -29.18 2.58
N PHE A 51 2.16 -30.30 3.10
CA PHE A 51 2.72 -30.95 4.29
C PHE A 51 4.18 -31.37 4.07
N LEU A 52 4.47 -32.02 2.93
CA LEU A 52 5.84 -32.42 2.59
C LEU A 52 6.77 -31.23 2.40
N LYS A 53 6.31 -30.16 1.73
CA LYS A 53 7.04 -28.89 1.60
C LYS A 53 7.33 -28.27 2.97
N SER A 54 6.36 -28.27 3.88
CA SER A 54 6.54 -27.78 5.24
C SER A 54 7.61 -28.57 6.00
N ARG A 55 7.59 -29.91 5.89
CA ARG A 55 8.63 -30.76 6.49
C ARG A 55 10.00 -30.54 5.89
N MET A 56 10.09 -30.29 4.60
CA MET A 56 11.36 -29.93 3.94
C MET A 56 11.88 -28.59 4.46
N ASN A 57 11.02 -27.59 4.49
CA ASN A 57 11.37 -26.24 4.97
C ASN A 57 11.82 -26.27 6.44
N SER A 58 11.18 -27.05 7.31
CA SER A 58 11.56 -27.13 8.72
C SER A 58 13.00 -27.64 8.98
N ARG A 59 13.62 -28.23 7.96
CA ARG A 59 15.02 -28.70 8.02
C ARG A 59 16.03 -27.62 7.61
N LEU A 60 15.58 -26.50 7.02
CA LEU A 60 16.46 -25.40 6.63
C LEU A 60 17.02 -24.70 7.88
N PRO A 61 18.28 -24.24 7.85
CA PRO A 61 18.92 -23.60 9.00
C PRO A 61 18.14 -22.41 9.56
N ILE A 62 17.47 -21.63 8.70
CA ILE A 62 16.70 -20.45 9.09
C ILE A 62 15.53 -20.79 10.04
N PHE A 63 14.98 -22.02 9.96
CA PHE A 63 13.90 -22.46 10.85
C PHE A 63 14.39 -22.89 12.24
N ARG A 64 15.73 -22.88 12.47
CA ARG A 64 16.31 -23.06 13.79
C ARG A 64 16.41 -21.76 14.57
N LEU A 65 16.18 -20.63 13.92
CA LEU A 65 16.17 -19.34 14.58
C LEU A 65 14.94 -19.23 15.50
N PRO A 66 15.10 -18.68 16.70
CA PRO A 66 13.99 -18.33 17.55
C PRO A 66 12.98 -17.41 16.81
N PRO A 67 11.67 -17.52 17.09
CA PRO A 67 10.66 -16.66 16.49
C PRO A 67 10.94 -15.18 16.66
N GLU A 68 11.56 -14.78 17.78
CA GLU A 68 11.94 -13.39 18.07
C GLU A 68 12.96 -12.87 17.04
N ILE A 69 13.98 -13.68 16.72
CA ILE A 69 15.00 -13.30 15.73
C ILE A 69 14.41 -13.24 14.32
N LEU A 70 13.54 -14.19 13.98
CA LEU A 70 12.83 -14.13 12.69
C LEU A 70 11.92 -12.91 12.61
N SER A 71 11.27 -12.52 13.70
CA SER A 71 10.45 -11.32 13.77
C SER A 71 11.26 -10.06 13.49
N GLU A 72 12.43 -9.93 14.10
CA GLU A 72 13.36 -8.82 13.87
C GLU A 72 13.83 -8.78 12.41
N ILE A 73 14.14 -9.94 11.81
CA ILE A 73 14.50 -10.04 10.40
C ILE A 73 13.35 -9.54 9.51
N PHE A 74 12.10 -9.92 9.80
CA PHE A 74 10.94 -9.48 9.01
C PHE A 74 10.72 -7.97 9.13
N LEU A 75 10.83 -7.43 10.33
CA LEU A 75 10.69 -5.99 10.57
C LEU A 75 11.82 -5.20 9.90
N PHE A 76 13.05 -5.70 9.97
CA PHE A 76 14.19 -5.08 9.31
C PHE A 76 14.04 -5.09 7.78
N GLN A 77 13.66 -6.23 7.21
CA GLN A 77 13.36 -6.34 5.78
C GLN A 77 12.25 -5.38 5.36
N ALA A 78 11.18 -5.31 6.16
CA ALA A 78 10.09 -4.38 5.90
C ALA A 78 10.56 -2.92 5.93
N ALA A 79 11.43 -2.56 6.86
CA ALA A 79 11.98 -1.21 6.96
C ALA A 79 12.80 -0.84 5.71
N ILE A 80 13.68 -1.73 5.24
CA ILE A 80 14.46 -1.52 4.02
C ILE A 80 13.54 -1.30 2.82
N VAL A 81 12.57 -2.21 2.62
CA VAL A 81 11.65 -2.11 1.47
C VAL A 81 10.84 -0.84 1.51
N ARG A 82 10.40 -0.40 2.70
CA ARG A 82 9.66 0.87 2.88
C ARG A 82 10.52 2.08 2.52
N GLU A 83 11.76 2.11 2.99
CA GLU A 83 12.72 3.17 2.69
C GLU A 83 13.01 3.26 1.18
N GLU A 84 13.27 2.13 0.54
CA GLU A 84 13.44 2.05 -0.93
C GLU A 84 12.20 2.54 -1.68
N GLN A 85 11.00 2.22 -1.19
CA GLN A 85 9.76 2.66 -1.82
C GLN A 85 9.54 4.17 -1.68
N VAL A 86 9.83 4.73 -0.52
CA VAL A 86 9.74 6.19 -0.30
C VAL A 86 10.76 6.91 -1.18
N SER A 87 12.01 6.45 -1.24
CA SER A 87 13.04 7.03 -2.12
C SER A 87 12.64 7.03 -3.59
N LYS A 88 11.95 5.97 -4.05
CA LYS A 88 11.43 5.91 -5.43
C LYS A 88 10.31 6.90 -5.71
N LEU A 89 9.59 7.38 -4.69
CA LEU A 89 8.60 8.44 -4.87
C LEU A 89 9.25 9.81 -5.14
N GLU A 90 10.44 10.01 -4.59
CA GLU A 90 11.22 11.23 -4.80
C GLU A 90 11.86 11.25 -6.20
N ASP A 91 12.08 10.09 -6.80
CA ASP A 91 12.64 9.93 -8.15
C ASP A 91 11.51 9.82 -9.18
N LEU A 92 11.09 10.98 -9.69
CA LEU A 92 9.99 11.13 -10.65
C LEU A 92 10.25 10.47 -12.02
N ASP A 93 11.47 10.03 -12.30
CA ASP A 93 11.85 9.40 -13.56
C ASP A 93 11.71 7.88 -13.54
N THR A 94 11.38 7.30 -12.39
CA THR A 94 11.15 5.85 -12.30
C THR A 94 9.81 5.47 -12.91
N GLU A 95 9.86 4.49 -13.83
CA GLU A 95 8.66 3.81 -14.36
C GLU A 95 7.81 3.29 -13.21
N CYS A 96 6.49 3.23 -13.41
CA CYS A 96 5.49 2.80 -12.44
C CYS A 96 6.03 1.64 -11.57
N ALA A 97 6.50 1.98 -10.38
CA ALA A 97 7.26 1.09 -9.53
C ALA A 97 6.44 -0.12 -9.06
N SER A 98 7.12 -1.18 -8.71
CA SER A 98 6.59 -2.38 -8.06
C SER A 98 5.56 -2.05 -6.97
N PRO A 99 4.57 -2.90 -6.72
CA PRO A 99 3.58 -2.64 -5.69
C PRO A 99 4.26 -2.34 -4.35
N PHE A 100 3.79 -1.29 -3.65
CA PHE A 100 4.31 -0.81 -2.36
C PHE A 100 4.43 -1.86 -1.25
N TYR A 101 4.00 -3.07 -1.50
CA TYR A 101 3.81 -4.10 -0.49
C TYR A 101 4.75 -5.30 -0.60
N GLY A 102 5.88 -5.16 -1.30
CA GLY A 102 6.90 -6.22 -1.44
C GLY A 102 7.37 -6.80 -0.10
N TRP A 103 7.32 -6.02 0.97
CA TRP A 103 7.63 -6.48 2.33
C TRP A 103 6.64 -7.53 2.86
N THR A 104 5.43 -7.62 2.34
CA THR A 104 4.46 -8.65 2.74
C THR A 104 4.80 -10.05 2.24
N ASN A 105 5.76 -10.16 1.31
CA ASN A 105 6.20 -11.44 0.72
C ASN A 105 6.72 -12.42 1.78
N VAL A 106 7.21 -11.95 2.92
CA VAL A 106 7.59 -12.83 4.05
C VAL A 106 6.42 -13.72 4.50
N SER A 107 5.20 -13.25 4.35
CA SER A 107 4.00 -14.02 4.69
C SER A 107 3.62 -15.08 3.64
N GLN A 108 4.31 -15.12 2.50
CA GLN A 108 4.02 -16.01 1.38
C GLN A 108 5.06 -17.14 1.23
N VAL A 109 6.18 -17.06 1.95
CA VAL A 109 7.29 -18.03 1.84
C VAL A 109 6.88 -19.43 2.29
N CYS A 110 6.25 -19.55 3.46
CA CYS A 110 5.74 -20.83 3.98
C CYS A 110 4.72 -20.60 5.11
N SER A 111 4.02 -21.67 5.51
CA SER A 111 3.00 -21.60 6.56
C SER A 111 3.55 -21.10 7.92
N GLY A 112 4.75 -21.51 8.31
CA GLY A 112 5.38 -21.06 9.54
C GLY A 112 5.70 -19.57 9.53
N TRP A 113 6.27 -19.07 8.44
CA TRP A 113 6.55 -17.65 8.25
C TRP A 113 5.26 -16.83 8.18
N ARG A 114 4.24 -17.35 7.50
CA ARG A 114 2.91 -16.72 7.47
C ARG A 114 2.32 -16.59 8.87
N ALA A 115 2.35 -17.66 9.66
CA ALA A 115 1.83 -17.64 11.02
C ALA A 115 2.56 -16.61 11.88
N LEU A 116 3.90 -16.55 11.79
CA LEU A 116 4.70 -15.56 12.48
C LEU A 116 4.38 -14.15 12.01
N ALA A 117 4.40 -13.89 10.69
CA ALA A 117 4.09 -12.58 10.12
C ALA A 117 2.71 -12.08 10.57
N LEU A 118 1.69 -12.93 10.53
CA LEU A 118 0.34 -12.59 11.00
C LEU A 118 0.24 -12.35 12.50
N SER A 119 1.17 -12.88 13.29
CA SER A 119 1.23 -12.64 14.73
C SER A 119 1.93 -11.32 15.10
N LEU A 120 2.53 -10.60 14.13
CA LEU A 120 3.30 -9.38 14.31
C LEU A 120 2.52 -8.14 13.83
N PRO A 121 1.72 -7.47 14.67
CA PRO A 121 0.93 -6.30 14.26
C PRO A 121 1.78 -5.16 13.71
N SER A 122 3.01 -4.98 14.23
CA SER A 122 3.95 -3.94 13.79
C SER A 122 4.39 -4.11 12.32
N LEU A 123 4.40 -5.33 11.82
CA LEU A 123 4.67 -5.59 10.40
C LEU A 123 3.61 -4.96 9.50
N TRP A 124 2.37 -4.83 9.96
CA TRP A 124 1.20 -4.36 9.23
C TRP A 124 0.82 -2.91 9.52
N SER A 125 1.58 -2.21 10.37
CA SER A 125 1.27 -0.83 10.79
C SER A 125 1.70 0.24 9.80
N TRP A 126 2.34 -0.12 8.70
CA TRP A 126 2.69 0.80 7.64
C TRP A 126 1.74 0.61 6.44
N LEU A 127 1.14 1.71 6.00
CA LEU A 127 0.20 1.75 4.89
C LEU A 127 0.74 2.65 3.80
N ALA A 128 0.75 2.15 2.58
CA ALA A 128 1.00 2.95 1.40
C ALA A 128 -0.26 2.97 0.54
N LEU A 129 -0.78 4.15 0.31
CA LEU A 129 -2.02 4.40 -0.41
C LEU A 129 -1.71 5.13 -1.71
N ASP A 130 -2.05 4.51 -2.80
CA ASP A 130 -1.96 5.09 -4.14
C ASP A 130 -3.19 4.68 -4.96
N HIS A 131 -3.26 5.14 -6.20
CA HIS A 131 -4.33 4.81 -7.13
C HIS A 131 -4.47 3.31 -7.46
N ARG A 132 -3.51 2.47 -7.07
CA ARG A 132 -3.52 1.00 -7.27
C ARG A 132 -3.97 0.27 -6.01
N THR A 133 -3.96 0.94 -4.87
CA THR A 133 -4.27 0.32 -3.59
C THR A 133 -5.77 0.19 -3.42
N GLY A 134 -6.26 -1.04 -3.51
CA GLY A 134 -7.68 -1.33 -3.32
C GLY A 134 -8.12 -1.21 -1.86
N HIS A 135 -9.35 -0.72 -1.64
CA HIS A 135 -9.96 -0.57 -0.30
C HIS A 135 -9.88 -1.85 0.56
N ALA A 136 -10.18 -3.00 -0.03
CA ALA A 136 -10.13 -4.29 0.68
C ALA A 136 -8.73 -4.60 1.23
N TYR A 137 -7.68 -4.25 0.49
CA TYR A 137 -6.31 -4.51 0.92
C TYR A 137 -5.89 -3.59 2.08
N THR A 138 -6.20 -2.31 2.00
CA THR A 138 -5.94 -1.35 3.09
C THR A 138 -6.67 -1.74 4.36
N THR A 139 -7.95 -2.10 4.25
CA THR A 139 -8.75 -2.59 5.37
C THR A 139 -8.13 -3.83 6.00
N LEU A 140 -7.62 -4.76 5.18
CA LEU A 140 -6.94 -5.96 5.65
C LEU A 140 -5.66 -5.61 6.43
N LEU A 141 -4.82 -4.72 5.92
CA LEU A 141 -3.59 -4.29 6.59
C LEU A 141 -3.91 -3.59 7.92
N ALA A 142 -4.87 -2.65 7.89
CA ALA A 142 -5.32 -1.93 9.07
C ALA A 142 -5.90 -2.86 10.14
N SER A 143 -6.61 -3.92 9.75
CA SER A 143 -7.11 -4.93 10.69
C SER A 143 -5.99 -5.77 11.31
N ARG A 144 -4.96 -6.11 10.51
CA ARG A 144 -3.80 -6.88 10.99
C ARG A 144 -2.90 -6.08 11.92
N SER A 145 -2.84 -4.76 11.76
CA SER A 145 -2.10 -3.87 12.67
C SER A 145 -2.77 -3.75 14.05
N ARG A 146 -3.99 -4.30 14.21
CA ARG A 146 -4.79 -4.22 15.45
C ARG A 146 -4.95 -2.76 15.91
N ASP A 147 -4.63 -2.48 17.17
CA ASP A 147 -4.74 -1.13 17.77
C ASP A 147 -3.44 -0.32 17.70
N LEU A 148 -2.43 -0.80 16.97
CA LEU A 148 -1.19 -0.05 16.84
C LEU A 148 -1.41 1.24 16.05
N ALA A 149 -0.65 2.26 16.39
CA ALA A 149 -0.55 3.47 15.61
C ALA A 149 -0.04 3.15 14.19
N LEU A 150 -0.54 3.89 13.21
CA LEU A 150 -0.24 3.68 11.80
C LEU A 150 0.73 4.75 11.30
N SER A 151 1.66 4.31 10.45
CA SER A 151 2.42 5.20 9.57
C SER A 151 1.84 5.07 8.16
N CYS A 152 1.39 6.17 7.58
CA CYS A 152 0.69 6.20 6.32
C CYS A 152 1.44 7.05 5.30
N VAL A 153 1.68 6.51 4.13
CA VAL A 153 2.16 7.22 2.95
C VAL A 153 1.04 7.30 1.93
N TYR A 154 0.62 8.49 1.58
CA TYR A 154 -0.35 8.77 0.54
C TYR A 154 0.37 9.32 -0.69
N ASN A 155 0.26 8.61 -1.81
CA ASN A 155 0.88 9.02 -3.06
C ASN A 155 -0.18 9.30 -4.13
N ALA A 156 -0.40 10.58 -4.38
CA ALA A 156 -1.29 11.10 -5.41
C ALA A 156 -0.54 11.61 -6.65
N ILE A 157 0.75 11.35 -6.77
CA ILE A 157 1.51 11.82 -7.92
C ILE A 157 1.05 11.05 -9.16
N ASP A 158 0.56 11.81 -10.13
CA ASP A 158 0.17 11.26 -11.42
C ASP A 158 1.39 10.93 -12.28
N GLN A 159 1.78 9.67 -12.25
CA GLN A 159 2.86 9.15 -13.10
C GLN A 159 2.40 8.82 -14.54
N ARG A 160 1.29 9.40 -15.02
CA ARG A 160 0.72 9.13 -16.37
C ARG A 160 1.68 9.36 -17.53
N GLY A 161 2.77 10.08 -17.32
CA GLY A 161 3.82 10.21 -18.32
C GLY A 161 4.73 9.00 -18.46
N ALA A 162 4.81 8.15 -17.44
CA ALA A 162 5.51 6.88 -17.51
C ALA A 162 4.48 5.81 -17.89
N HIS A 163 4.52 5.32 -19.11
CA HIS A 163 3.68 4.33 -19.77
C HIS A 163 3.16 3.16 -18.91
N CYS A 164 2.41 3.45 -17.84
CA CYS A 164 1.71 2.42 -17.09
C CYS A 164 0.38 2.10 -17.80
N PRO A 165 0.24 0.95 -18.48
CA PRO A 165 -1.00 0.57 -19.15
C PRO A 165 -2.21 0.46 -18.22
N GLN A 166 -1.95 0.29 -16.90
CA GLN A 166 -2.99 0.14 -15.88
C GLN A 166 -3.55 1.50 -15.43
N CYS A 167 -2.78 2.59 -15.61
CA CYS A 167 -3.15 3.94 -15.21
C CYS A 167 -3.82 4.74 -16.33
N MET A 168 -4.16 4.10 -17.46
CA MET A 168 -4.55 4.78 -18.71
C MET A 168 -5.93 5.44 -18.72
N SER A 169 -6.82 5.23 -17.74
CA SER A 169 -8.10 5.94 -17.72
C SER A 169 -8.12 6.98 -16.60
N THR A 170 -8.25 8.24 -17.01
CA THR A 170 -8.34 9.42 -16.14
C THR A 170 -9.38 9.24 -15.03
N ASP A 171 -10.56 8.71 -15.40
CA ASP A 171 -11.67 8.53 -14.46
C ASP A 171 -11.38 7.46 -13.40
N ARG A 172 -10.70 6.38 -13.79
CA ARG A 172 -10.34 5.32 -12.86
C ARG A 172 -9.28 5.77 -11.86
N PHE A 173 -8.30 6.54 -12.34
CA PHE A 173 -7.27 7.13 -11.47
C PHE A 173 -7.92 8.04 -10.41
N ALA A 174 -8.74 9.00 -10.84
CA ALA A 174 -9.42 9.92 -9.94
C ALA A 174 -10.29 9.18 -8.90
N ASN A 175 -11.12 8.22 -9.33
CA ASN A 175 -11.96 7.45 -8.43
C ASN A 175 -11.13 6.66 -7.40
N ASN A 176 -10.05 6.02 -7.82
CA ASN A 176 -9.19 5.28 -6.91
C ASN A 176 -8.47 6.21 -5.92
N MET A 177 -8.12 7.43 -6.33
CA MET A 177 -7.52 8.42 -5.43
C MET A 177 -8.52 8.91 -4.38
N TYR A 178 -9.78 9.18 -4.75
CA TYR A 178 -10.84 9.49 -3.79
C TYR A 178 -11.08 8.34 -2.81
N ASP A 179 -11.06 7.10 -3.28
CA ASP A 179 -11.16 5.92 -2.43
C ASP A 179 -10.00 5.83 -1.43
N ALA A 180 -8.77 6.06 -1.88
CA ALA A 180 -7.59 6.07 -1.04
C ALA A 180 -7.67 7.17 0.03
N MET A 181 -8.12 8.37 -0.34
CA MET A 181 -8.29 9.49 0.56
C MET A 181 -9.38 9.22 1.62
N SER A 182 -10.48 8.62 1.21
CA SER A 182 -11.55 8.20 2.12
C SER A 182 -11.04 7.20 3.17
N GLN A 183 -10.10 6.34 2.79
CA GLN A 183 -9.46 5.41 3.72
C GLN A 183 -8.54 6.12 4.70
N VAL A 184 -7.75 7.12 4.26
CA VAL A 184 -6.97 7.96 5.17
C VAL A 184 -7.88 8.60 6.22
N LYS A 185 -9.00 9.20 5.81
CA LYS A 185 -9.98 9.81 6.71
C LYS A 185 -10.46 8.85 7.79
N VAL A 186 -10.86 7.63 7.41
CA VAL A 186 -11.35 6.61 8.35
C VAL A 186 -10.26 6.18 9.33
N LEU A 187 -9.01 6.13 8.89
CA LEU A 187 -7.87 5.68 9.70
C LEU A 187 -7.19 6.81 10.48
N LEU A 188 -7.54 8.06 10.20
CA LEU A 188 -6.90 9.26 10.76
C LEU A 188 -6.76 9.24 12.29
N PRO A 189 -7.75 8.76 13.08
CA PRO A 189 -7.61 8.68 14.53
C PRO A 189 -6.46 7.78 15.02
N ARG A 190 -5.98 6.89 14.14
CA ARG A 190 -4.86 5.96 14.43
C ARG A 190 -3.56 6.35 13.75
N ILE A 191 -3.60 7.28 12.80
CA ILE A 191 -2.41 7.69 12.06
C ILE A 191 -1.54 8.58 12.95
N ARG A 192 -0.33 8.08 13.21
CA ARG A 192 0.72 8.79 13.95
C ARG A 192 1.64 9.56 13.01
N GLU A 193 1.92 8.98 11.85
CA GLU A 193 2.77 9.57 10.83
C GLU A 193 2.02 9.58 9.50
N LEU A 194 1.91 10.74 8.88
CA LEU A 194 1.28 10.93 7.58
C LEU A 194 2.24 11.65 6.65
N SER A 195 2.63 10.97 5.57
CA SER A 195 3.39 11.55 4.47
C SER A 195 2.51 11.60 3.23
N MET A 196 2.34 12.78 2.66
CA MET A 196 1.50 13.03 1.49
C MET A 196 2.36 13.53 0.33
N TYR A 197 2.39 12.76 -0.74
CA TYR A 197 3.03 13.13 -2.01
C TYR A 197 1.92 13.45 -3.01
N ILE A 198 1.78 14.72 -3.35
CA ILE A 198 0.64 15.22 -4.11
C ILE A 198 1.08 15.95 -5.38
N ASP A 199 0.31 15.83 -6.45
CA ASP A 199 0.52 16.63 -7.65
C ASP A 199 -0.04 18.03 -7.45
N ARG A 200 0.62 19.04 -8.01
CA ARG A 200 0.15 20.46 -7.97
C ARG A 200 -1.17 20.68 -8.68
N ASP A 201 -1.54 19.79 -9.55
CA ASP A 201 -2.80 19.81 -10.30
C ASP A 201 -3.94 19.10 -9.58
N GLU A 202 -3.70 18.61 -8.33
CA GLU A 202 -4.73 17.96 -7.54
C GLU A 202 -5.90 18.90 -7.23
N PRO A 203 -7.14 18.39 -7.29
CA PRO A 203 -8.31 19.16 -6.99
C PRO A 203 -8.29 19.70 -5.55
N SER A 204 -8.73 20.94 -5.37
CA SER A 204 -8.76 21.57 -4.03
C SER A 204 -9.69 20.89 -3.04
N ASP A 205 -10.67 20.14 -3.54
CA ASP A 205 -11.66 19.38 -2.76
C ASP A 205 -11.09 18.11 -2.10
N MET A 206 -9.87 17.69 -2.49
CA MET A 206 -9.17 16.61 -1.77
C MET A 206 -9.03 16.92 -0.26
N TRP A 207 -8.88 18.20 0.10
CA TRP A 207 -8.70 18.62 1.48
C TRP A 207 -9.98 18.49 2.32
N ASP A 208 -11.15 18.41 1.68
CA ASP A 208 -12.43 18.24 2.36
C ASP A 208 -12.53 16.88 3.09
N SER A 209 -11.70 15.93 2.68
CA SER A 209 -11.57 14.63 3.35
C SER A 209 -10.88 14.73 4.71
N PHE A 210 -10.18 15.82 5.02
CA PHE A 210 -9.45 16.04 6.28
C PHE A 210 -10.19 16.98 7.23
N ASP A 211 -11.51 16.84 7.30
CA ASP A 211 -12.41 17.62 8.16
C ASP A 211 -12.53 17.09 9.61
N THR A 212 -11.81 16.02 9.93
CA THR A 212 -11.85 15.38 11.25
C THR A 212 -10.54 15.61 12.01
N PRO A 213 -10.59 15.71 13.37
CA PRO A 213 -9.39 15.83 14.18
C PRO A 213 -8.38 14.69 13.96
N ALA A 214 -7.11 15.03 13.98
CA ALA A 214 -6.01 14.07 13.88
C ALA A 214 -5.31 13.91 15.24
N GLU A 215 -6.03 13.35 16.20
CA GLU A 215 -5.61 13.29 17.60
C GLU A 215 -4.31 12.52 17.86
N ALA A 216 -4.03 11.51 17.03
CA ALA A 216 -2.83 10.67 17.16
C ALA A 216 -1.63 11.19 16.34
N LEU A 217 -1.83 12.19 15.46
CA LEU A 217 -0.82 12.63 14.50
C LEU A 217 0.36 13.34 15.17
N GLU A 218 1.54 12.76 15.02
CA GLU A 218 2.81 13.30 15.54
C GLU A 218 3.71 13.85 14.44
N VAL A 219 3.66 13.24 13.24
CA VAL A 219 4.48 13.63 12.10
C VAL A 219 3.59 13.86 10.89
N LEU A 220 3.69 15.05 10.30
CA LEU A 220 3.03 15.39 9.05
C LEU A 220 4.08 15.87 8.05
N CYS A 221 4.15 15.19 6.91
CA CYS A 221 4.94 15.58 5.77
C CYS A 221 4.01 15.79 4.58
N ILE A 222 4.06 16.95 3.92
CA ILE A 222 3.31 17.24 2.69
C ILE A 222 4.29 17.76 1.66
N GLU A 223 4.43 17.00 0.58
CA GLU A 223 5.29 17.36 -0.54
C GLU A 223 4.48 17.49 -1.82
N ALA A 224 4.51 18.68 -2.41
CA ALA A 224 3.84 18.95 -3.66
C ALA A 224 4.83 18.94 -4.82
N TYR A 225 4.64 18.03 -5.72
CA TYR A 225 5.41 17.91 -6.94
C TYR A 225 4.73 18.65 -8.08
N GLY A 226 5.48 19.47 -8.79
CA GLY A 226 4.97 20.07 -10.03
C GLY A 226 5.08 19.03 -11.13
N SER A 227 4.01 18.77 -11.83
CA SER A 227 4.14 18.17 -13.15
C SER A 227 4.85 19.21 -14.05
N SER A 228 6.18 19.21 -14.03
CA SER A 228 6.97 19.91 -15.04
C SER A 228 6.73 19.33 -16.43
N ARG A 229 5.80 18.40 -16.52
CA ARG A 229 5.40 17.72 -17.73
C ARG A 229 4.30 18.54 -18.41
N PHE A 230 4.77 19.55 -19.24
CA PHE A 230 4.16 19.61 -20.55
C PHE A 230 3.02 20.56 -20.87
N VAL A 231 2.96 21.69 -20.28
CA VAL A 231 2.39 22.77 -21.11
C VAL A 231 3.39 23.92 -21.12
N GLU A 232 4.19 24.03 -22.18
CA GLU A 232 4.93 25.26 -22.44
C GLU A 232 3.93 26.42 -22.40
N GLY A 233 4.06 27.28 -21.38
CA GLY A 233 3.20 28.44 -21.18
C GLY A 233 2.12 28.32 -20.09
N ALA A 234 1.92 27.17 -19.42
CA ALA A 234 1.03 27.09 -18.27
C ALA A 234 1.74 27.63 -17.03
N THR A 235 1.23 28.72 -16.47
CA THR A 235 1.67 29.26 -15.18
C THR A 235 1.00 28.44 -14.07
N HIS A 236 1.55 27.26 -13.74
CA HIS A 236 1.11 26.54 -12.54
C HIS A 236 1.48 27.36 -11.29
N PRO A 237 0.65 27.36 -10.25
CA PRO A 237 1.03 28.01 -9.02
C PRO A 237 2.31 27.37 -8.48
N ALA A 238 3.23 28.17 -7.99
CA ALA A 238 4.50 27.68 -7.46
C ALA A 238 4.32 26.77 -6.22
N TRP A 239 3.12 26.73 -5.65
CA TRP A 239 2.75 25.98 -4.44
C TRP A 239 1.28 25.60 -4.43
N ILE A 240 0.95 24.53 -3.74
CA ILE A 240 -0.42 24.16 -3.40
C ILE A 240 -0.85 24.92 -2.14
N SER A 241 -2.10 25.37 -2.12
CA SER A 241 -2.69 25.99 -0.94
C SER A 241 -3.41 24.96 -0.10
N VAL A 242 -2.93 24.72 1.11
CA VAL A 242 -3.59 23.87 2.10
C VAL A 242 -4.54 24.74 2.92
N PRO A 243 -5.81 24.35 3.11
CA PRO A 243 -6.74 25.07 3.96
C PRO A 243 -6.27 25.12 5.42
N SER A 244 -6.54 26.21 6.11
CA SER A 244 -6.23 26.31 7.55
C SER A 244 -7.10 25.43 8.43
N GLU A 245 -8.21 24.95 7.88
CA GLU A 245 -9.20 24.09 8.54
C GLU A 245 -8.87 22.59 8.49
N ILE A 246 -7.77 22.22 7.82
CA ILE A 246 -7.34 20.82 7.77
C ILE A 246 -7.25 20.22 9.18
N PHE A 247 -7.70 19.01 9.34
CA PHE A 247 -7.84 18.30 10.62
C PHE A 247 -8.71 19.04 11.65
N ASN A 248 -9.66 19.83 11.18
CA ASN A 248 -10.49 20.70 12.03
C ASN A 248 -9.67 21.59 12.98
N ARG A 249 -8.42 21.92 12.61
CA ARG A 249 -7.41 22.63 13.42
C ARG A 249 -6.99 21.88 14.70
N GLU A 250 -7.26 20.60 14.79
CA GLU A 250 -7.01 19.79 15.97
C GLU A 250 -5.94 18.72 15.71
N VAL A 251 -4.70 19.07 15.99
CA VAL A 251 -3.53 18.19 15.89
C VAL A 251 -2.69 18.28 17.18
N PRO A 252 -3.26 17.90 18.33
CA PRO A 252 -2.69 18.21 19.65
C PRO A 252 -1.34 17.54 19.91
N ARG A 253 -0.97 16.51 19.15
CA ARG A 253 0.27 15.77 19.32
C ARG A 253 1.32 16.05 18.25
N LEU A 254 1.05 16.97 17.32
CA LEU A 254 1.96 17.24 16.21
C LEU A 254 3.31 17.78 16.73
N GLN A 255 4.38 17.05 16.44
CA GLN A 255 5.75 17.32 16.86
C GLN A 255 6.63 17.71 15.68
N SER A 256 6.35 17.15 14.49
CA SER A 256 7.13 17.40 13.29
C SER A 256 6.22 17.76 12.12
N LEU A 257 6.59 18.85 11.44
CA LEU A 257 5.89 19.31 10.24
C LEU A 257 6.93 19.60 9.16
N ALA A 258 6.86 18.86 8.05
CA ALA A 258 7.67 19.10 6.86
C ALA A 258 6.75 19.50 5.70
N LEU A 259 7.09 20.60 5.02
CA LEU A 259 6.31 21.14 3.91
C LEU A 259 7.24 21.47 2.74
N SER A 260 6.93 20.94 1.57
CA SER A 260 7.63 21.23 0.33
C SER A 260 6.63 21.55 -0.78
N GLY A 261 6.80 22.68 -1.46
CA GLY A 261 5.89 23.11 -2.52
C GLY A 261 4.47 23.44 -2.05
N VAL A 262 4.26 23.65 -0.76
CA VAL A 262 2.97 23.82 -0.10
C VAL A 262 2.93 25.11 0.71
N ARG A 263 1.77 25.71 0.81
CA ARG A 263 1.54 26.90 1.63
C ARG A 263 0.19 26.80 2.33
N PHE A 264 0.14 27.06 3.63
CA PHE A 264 -1.11 27.21 4.37
C PHE A 264 -1.79 28.54 4.07
N ARG A 265 -3.09 28.50 3.83
CA ARG A 265 -3.92 29.71 3.82
C ARG A 265 -4.37 29.97 5.25
N PHE A 266 -3.69 30.85 5.94
CA PHE A 266 -4.22 31.37 7.19
C PHE A 266 -5.36 32.35 6.84
N SER A 267 -6.59 32.03 7.26
CA SER A 267 -7.66 33.03 7.28
C SER A 267 -7.20 34.15 8.23
N SER A 268 -7.02 35.38 7.72
CA SER A 268 -6.75 36.52 8.58
C SER A 268 -7.78 36.54 9.72
N PRO A 269 -7.37 36.70 10.96
CA PRO A 269 -8.33 37.03 12.00
C PRO A 269 -8.98 38.36 11.61
N LEU A 270 -10.30 38.36 11.42
CA LEU A 270 -11.08 39.58 11.32
C LEU A 270 -11.05 40.31 12.66
#